data_69aea1a20ca9b8763c1b4b36d8c68b82
#
_entry.id   69aea1a20ca9b8763c1b4b36d8c68b82
#
_cell.length_a   1.000
_cell.length_b   1.000
_cell.length_c   1.000
_cell.angle_alpha   90.00
_cell.angle_beta   90.00
_cell.angle_gamma   90.00
#
_symmetry.space_group_name_H-M   'P 1'
#
loop_
_entity.id
_entity.type
_entity.pdbx_description
1 polymer ?
#
loop_
_entity_poly.entity_id
_entity_poly.type
_entity_poly.pdbx_seq_one_letter_code
_entity_poly.pdbx_strand_id
1 'polypeptide(L)'
;ALAMSSQADRIAFNNCNFRSFQDTWMTSGNDTARHYVKDCWIEGAVDYFYGGGNVLAENCTFYNTRSGAIIVAPCHKDAKWGYVFRDCTIDGNEAAANVKKWGVKLGRPWHNSPKTVYIHTTMNIPISPEGWANMGAIPALFAEYDSRDAAGNVLQLDQRKTEYEGRGENAPKGTSRAVITAEEAATYTYENIIPGTDQWNPRVMMEKLPAPEGLKRKGRQLEWKSVKDATGYIVFSGDRVVGMTRGMYLTLPEYPVMILQVCAVNQYGSLGNKAILSR
;
A
#
# COMPACT_ATOMS: atom_id res chain seq x y z
N ALA A 1 -0.54 15.90 -10.26
CA ALA A 1 -1.89 16.13 -9.76
C ALA A 1 -2.28 15.02 -8.78
N LEU A 2 -3.07 15.34 -7.78
CA LEU A 2 -3.57 14.40 -6.78
C LEU A 2 -4.43 13.31 -7.44
N ALA A 3 -4.07 12.04 -7.23
CA ALA A 3 -4.85 10.89 -7.70
C ALA A 3 -5.84 10.42 -6.63
N MET A 4 -5.48 10.53 -5.34
CA MET A 4 -6.29 10.10 -4.21
C MET A 4 -6.15 11.07 -3.04
N SER A 5 -7.28 11.41 -2.41
CA SER A 5 -7.34 12.07 -1.11
C SER A 5 -8.21 11.25 -0.17
N SER A 6 -7.64 10.80 0.94
CA SER A 6 -8.32 9.95 1.92
C SER A 6 -8.31 10.63 3.29
N GLN A 7 -9.41 11.33 3.63
CA GLN A 7 -9.49 12.23 4.78
C GLN A 7 -10.19 11.64 6.01
N ALA A 8 -10.74 10.43 5.90
CA ALA A 8 -11.49 9.78 6.99
C ALA A 8 -10.62 8.78 7.78
N ASP A 9 -11.11 8.35 8.93
CA ASP A 9 -10.61 7.16 9.64
C ASP A 9 -11.14 5.87 9.00
N ARG A 10 -10.42 4.78 9.18
CA ARG A 10 -10.80 3.43 8.72
C ARG A 10 -10.92 3.32 7.21
N ILE A 11 -9.88 3.75 6.51
CA ILE A 11 -9.77 3.62 5.06
C ILE A 11 -8.88 2.42 4.73
N ALA A 12 -9.35 1.57 3.82
CA ALA A 12 -8.59 0.41 3.38
C ALA A 12 -8.58 0.30 1.86
N PHE A 13 -7.40 0.00 1.32
CA PHE A 13 -7.20 -0.31 -0.10
C PHE A 13 -6.46 -1.63 -0.26
N ASN A 14 -6.94 -2.45 -1.17
CA ASN A 14 -6.32 -3.73 -1.49
C ASN A 14 -6.24 -3.91 -3.01
N ASN A 15 -5.04 -4.24 -3.50
CA ASN A 15 -4.79 -4.48 -4.93
C ASN A 15 -5.22 -3.32 -5.83
N CYS A 16 -4.86 -2.09 -5.43
CA CYS A 16 -5.17 -0.86 -6.15
C CYS A 16 -3.93 -0.23 -6.76
N ASN A 17 -4.11 0.55 -7.83
CA ASN A 17 -3.04 1.31 -8.48
C ASN A 17 -3.34 2.81 -8.39
N PHE A 18 -2.42 3.58 -7.80
CA PHE A 18 -2.47 5.03 -7.70
C PHE A 18 -1.29 5.62 -8.47
N ARG A 19 -1.57 6.34 -9.53
CA ARG A 19 -0.53 6.86 -10.43
C ARG A 19 -0.68 8.34 -10.67
N SER A 20 0.37 9.09 -10.40
CA SER A 20 0.51 10.50 -10.76
C SER A 20 2.00 10.85 -10.82
N PHE A 21 2.33 12.13 -10.65
CA PHE A 21 3.72 12.59 -10.68
C PHE A 21 4.12 13.23 -9.35
N GLN A 22 3.52 14.33 -8.97
CA GLN A 22 3.71 14.98 -7.68
C GLN A 22 2.43 14.85 -6.86
N ASP A 23 2.56 14.61 -5.55
CA ASP A 23 1.42 14.60 -4.63
C ASP A 23 0.36 13.57 -5.04
N THR A 24 0.76 12.32 -5.30
CA THR A 24 -0.17 11.30 -5.82
C THR A 24 -1.27 10.95 -4.82
N TRP A 25 -0.93 10.75 -3.55
CA TRP A 25 -1.90 10.38 -2.52
C TRP A 25 -1.72 11.21 -1.26
N MET A 26 -2.77 11.97 -0.92
CA MET A 26 -2.87 12.70 0.35
C MET A 26 -3.67 11.89 1.38
N THR A 27 -3.04 11.54 2.48
CA THR A 27 -3.69 10.90 3.63
C THR A 27 -4.30 11.94 4.58
N SER A 28 -5.04 11.50 5.59
CA SER A 28 -5.76 12.36 6.52
C SER A 28 -4.84 13.30 7.31
N GLY A 29 -5.28 14.53 7.53
CA GLY A 29 -4.66 15.44 8.49
C GLY A 29 -4.97 15.12 9.97
N ASN A 30 -5.82 14.14 10.24
CA ASN A 30 -6.15 13.71 11.60
C ASN A 30 -5.18 12.64 12.09
N ASP A 31 -4.43 12.93 13.16
CA ASP A 31 -3.40 12.05 13.72
C ASP A 31 -3.93 10.71 14.27
N THR A 32 -5.23 10.59 14.53
CA THR A 32 -5.85 9.33 14.95
C THR A 32 -6.40 8.48 13.81
N ALA A 33 -6.52 9.05 12.60
CA ALA A 33 -7.04 8.33 11.43
C ALA A 33 -6.14 7.14 11.06
N ARG A 34 -6.77 6.04 10.66
CA ARG A 34 -6.10 4.78 10.30
C ARG A 34 -6.34 4.44 8.84
N HIS A 35 -5.26 4.12 8.17
CA HIS A 35 -5.27 3.67 6.78
C HIS A 35 -4.56 2.31 6.69
N TYR A 36 -5.21 1.34 6.07
CA TYR A 36 -4.62 0.05 5.76
C TYR A 36 -4.50 -0.13 4.25
N VAL A 37 -3.29 -0.33 3.78
CA VAL A 37 -2.98 -0.40 2.34
C VAL A 37 -2.25 -1.71 2.08
N LYS A 38 -2.80 -2.57 1.22
CA LYS A 38 -2.22 -3.88 0.96
C LYS A 38 -2.17 -4.17 -0.54
N ASP A 39 -1.05 -4.78 -0.96
CA ASP A 39 -0.86 -5.24 -2.34
C ASP A 39 -1.10 -4.13 -3.39
N CYS A 40 -0.79 -2.86 -3.05
CA CYS A 40 -1.05 -1.69 -3.90
C CYS A 40 0.21 -1.21 -4.62
N TRP A 41 -0.02 -0.58 -5.78
CA TRP A 41 0.99 0.14 -6.54
C TRP A 41 0.79 1.63 -6.37
N ILE A 42 1.81 2.33 -5.88
CA ILE A 42 1.79 3.78 -5.66
C ILE A 42 2.94 4.40 -6.46
N GLU A 43 2.61 5.19 -7.46
CA GLU A 43 3.58 5.73 -8.42
C GLU A 43 3.64 7.25 -8.35
N GLY A 44 4.86 7.79 -8.43
CA GLY A 44 5.09 9.22 -8.46
C GLY A 44 6.55 9.62 -8.54
N ALA A 45 6.81 10.89 -8.27
CA ALA A 45 8.13 11.50 -8.36
C ALA A 45 8.48 12.42 -7.20
N VAL A 46 7.51 13.18 -6.67
CA VAL A 46 7.76 14.17 -5.60
C VAL A 46 6.66 14.08 -4.56
N ASP A 47 7.04 13.75 -3.32
CA ASP A 47 6.13 13.73 -2.17
C ASP A 47 4.84 12.95 -2.46
N TYR A 48 4.98 11.86 -3.21
CA TYR A 48 3.83 11.25 -3.85
C TYR A 48 2.97 10.40 -2.89
N PHE A 49 3.42 10.24 -1.64
CA PHE A 49 2.62 9.74 -0.53
C PHE A 49 2.79 10.69 0.66
N TYR A 50 1.77 11.52 0.95
CA TYR A 50 1.93 12.62 1.89
C TYR A 50 0.70 12.85 2.78
N GLY A 51 0.85 13.66 3.82
CA GLY A 51 -0.22 13.98 4.77
C GLY A 51 0.03 13.44 6.16
N GLY A 52 -1.02 13.11 6.89
CA GLY A 52 -0.95 12.67 8.29
C GLY A 52 -1.66 11.34 8.56
N GLY A 53 -1.98 11.11 9.83
CA GLY A 53 -2.61 9.90 10.32
C GLY A 53 -1.64 8.74 10.51
N ASN A 54 -2.20 7.57 10.82
CA ASN A 54 -1.47 6.31 10.93
C ASN A 54 -1.75 5.48 9.67
N VAL A 55 -0.70 5.08 8.99
CA VAL A 55 -0.77 4.25 7.80
C VAL A 55 0.02 2.97 8.02
N LEU A 56 -0.59 1.82 7.78
CA LEU A 56 0.13 0.57 7.59
C LEU A 56 -0.01 0.15 6.13
N ALA A 57 1.09 0.17 5.39
CA ALA A 57 1.18 -0.39 4.06
C ALA A 57 1.94 -1.72 4.12
N GLU A 58 1.34 -2.78 3.58
CA GLU A 58 1.94 -4.12 3.51
C GLU A 58 2.01 -4.59 2.06
N ASN A 59 3.18 -5.15 1.68
CA ASN A 59 3.41 -5.72 0.36
C ASN A 59 3.05 -4.76 -0.79
N CYS A 60 3.29 -3.46 -0.61
CA CYS A 60 3.02 -2.44 -1.60
C CYS A 60 4.28 -2.10 -2.41
N THR A 61 4.10 -1.66 -3.65
CA THR A 61 5.19 -1.14 -4.48
C THR A 61 5.12 0.38 -4.55
N PHE A 62 6.20 1.04 -4.17
CA PHE A 62 6.42 2.47 -4.33
C PHE A 62 7.30 2.69 -5.57
N TYR A 63 6.68 3.10 -6.68
CA TYR A 63 7.35 3.20 -7.98
C TYR A 63 7.74 4.62 -8.33
N ASN A 64 9.02 4.83 -8.56
CA ASN A 64 9.64 6.13 -8.77
C ASN A 64 9.85 6.40 -10.26
N THR A 65 9.42 7.58 -10.75
CA THR A 65 9.40 7.90 -12.19
C THR A 65 10.48 8.87 -12.63
N ARG A 66 11.35 9.34 -11.70
CA ARG A 66 12.45 10.28 -12.03
C ARG A 66 13.63 10.14 -11.09
N SER A 67 14.79 10.66 -11.54
CA SER A 67 15.95 10.88 -10.67
C SER A 67 15.62 11.89 -9.57
N GLY A 68 16.12 11.65 -8.34
CA GLY A 68 15.85 12.49 -7.18
C GLY A 68 14.37 12.49 -6.73
N ALA A 69 13.65 11.42 -7.03
CA ALA A 69 12.28 11.25 -6.50
C ALA A 69 12.29 11.21 -4.97
N ILE A 70 11.20 11.67 -4.38
CA ILE A 70 10.97 11.65 -2.93
C ILE A 70 9.65 10.93 -2.67
N ILE A 71 9.70 9.85 -1.90
CA ILE A 71 8.55 8.97 -1.70
C ILE A 71 7.54 9.62 -0.76
N VAL A 72 7.91 9.89 0.49
CA VAL A 72 6.94 10.39 1.46
C VAL A 72 7.22 11.81 1.93
N ALA A 73 6.14 12.54 2.24
CA ALA A 73 6.18 13.84 2.91
C ALA A 73 5.13 13.90 4.05
N PRO A 74 5.36 13.22 5.16
CA PRO A 74 4.42 13.19 6.27
C PRO A 74 4.40 14.50 7.06
N CYS A 75 3.22 14.82 7.66
CA CYS A 75 3.03 16.05 8.43
C CYS A 75 2.31 15.83 9.77
N HIS A 76 2.07 14.60 10.20
CA HIS A 76 1.40 14.35 11.48
C HIS A 76 2.23 14.87 12.67
N LYS A 77 1.52 15.27 13.72
CA LYS A 77 2.10 15.84 14.95
C LYS A 77 2.21 14.80 16.05
N ASP A 78 1.08 14.19 16.39
CA ASP A 78 0.92 13.31 17.54
C ASP A 78 0.46 11.90 17.14
N ALA A 79 0.57 11.54 15.86
CA ALA A 79 0.23 10.19 15.40
C ALA A 79 1.06 9.14 16.17
N LYS A 80 0.38 8.14 16.72
CA LYS A 80 1.04 7.10 17.50
C LYS A 80 2.08 6.34 16.68
N TRP A 81 1.72 5.93 15.47
CA TRP A 81 2.53 5.10 14.59
C TRP A 81 3.12 5.88 13.40
N GLY A 82 2.36 6.84 12.84
CA GLY A 82 2.72 7.53 11.62
C GLY A 82 2.65 6.63 10.40
N TYR A 83 3.60 6.76 9.48
CA TYR A 83 3.68 5.92 8.30
C TYR A 83 4.56 4.69 8.55
N VAL A 84 3.99 3.52 8.38
CA VAL A 84 4.66 2.22 8.53
C VAL A 84 4.53 1.43 7.24
N PHE A 85 5.67 1.12 6.62
CA PHE A 85 5.77 0.35 5.39
C PHE A 85 6.45 -0.98 5.71
N ARG A 86 5.71 -2.08 5.60
CA ARG A 86 6.21 -3.44 5.88
C ARG A 86 6.22 -4.29 4.63
N ASP A 87 7.30 -5.03 4.44
CA ASP A 87 7.44 -5.98 3.33
C ASP A 87 7.16 -5.32 1.95
N CYS A 88 7.43 -4.00 1.86
CA CYS A 88 7.18 -3.21 0.67
C CYS A 88 8.39 -3.26 -0.29
N THR A 89 8.14 -2.88 -1.54
CA THR A 89 9.17 -2.77 -2.57
C THR A 89 9.29 -1.30 -3.01
N ILE A 90 10.51 -0.80 -3.08
CA ILE A 90 10.83 0.46 -3.74
C ILE A 90 11.44 0.15 -5.09
N ASP A 91 10.77 0.60 -6.16
CA ASP A 91 11.16 0.34 -7.53
C ASP A 91 11.11 1.63 -8.37
N GLY A 92 11.51 1.58 -9.62
CA GLY A 92 11.45 2.74 -10.50
C GLY A 92 11.97 2.48 -11.90
N ASN A 93 11.77 3.47 -12.79
CA ASN A 93 12.29 3.43 -14.14
C ASN A 93 13.81 3.72 -14.18
N GLU A 94 14.41 3.65 -15.36
CA GLU A 94 15.82 3.92 -15.59
C GLU A 94 16.27 5.31 -15.08
N ALA A 95 15.39 6.31 -15.17
CA ALA A 95 15.70 7.66 -14.70
C ALA A 95 15.78 7.72 -13.17
N ALA A 96 14.91 7.00 -12.47
CA ALA A 96 14.93 6.87 -11.01
C ALA A 96 16.14 6.06 -10.52
N ALA A 97 16.52 5.02 -11.24
CA ALA A 97 17.67 4.19 -10.94
C ALA A 97 19.03 4.90 -11.18
N ASN A 98 19.04 6.06 -11.86
CA ASN A 98 20.26 6.77 -12.19
C ASN A 98 20.80 7.63 -11.03
N VAL A 99 21.66 7.04 -10.20
CA VAL A 99 22.29 7.70 -9.05
C VAL A 99 23.32 8.79 -9.40
N LYS A 100 23.77 8.87 -10.66
CA LYS A 100 24.78 9.88 -11.07
C LYS A 100 24.25 11.32 -11.02
N LYS A 101 22.94 11.50 -10.98
CA LYS A 101 22.31 12.81 -10.88
C LYS A 101 21.84 13.10 -9.45
N TRP A 102 20.77 12.42 -9.03
CA TRP A 102 20.11 12.62 -7.75
C TRP A 102 19.48 11.28 -7.35
N GLY A 103 19.98 10.63 -6.31
CA GLY A 103 19.38 9.38 -5.82
C GLY A 103 17.95 9.60 -5.30
N VAL A 104 17.12 8.57 -5.40
CA VAL A 104 15.79 8.55 -4.78
C VAL A 104 15.91 8.67 -3.26
N LYS A 105 15.00 9.37 -2.62
CA LYS A 105 14.92 9.51 -1.16
C LYS A 105 13.65 8.89 -0.61
N LEU A 106 13.76 8.25 0.54
CA LEU A 106 12.66 7.60 1.25
C LEU A 106 11.60 8.62 1.69
N GLY A 107 12.04 9.83 2.06
CA GLY A 107 11.12 10.88 2.44
C GLY A 107 11.77 12.13 3.01
N ARG A 108 10.91 13.10 3.36
CA ARG A 108 11.28 14.36 4.01
C ARG A 108 10.16 14.86 4.91
N PRO A 109 10.46 15.48 6.08
CA PRO A 109 9.45 15.91 7.02
C PRO A 109 8.80 17.20 6.55
N TRP A 110 7.50 17.15 6.17
CA TRP A 110 6.80 18.34 5.64
C TRP A 110 6.47 19.34 6.73
N HIS A 111 5.83 18.88 7.81
CA HIS A 111 5.46 19.70 8.99
C HIS A 111 5.54 18.89 10.28
N ASN A 112 5.47 19.58 11.42
CA ASN A 112 5.37 19.01 12.76
C ASN A 112 6.54 18.06 13.11
N SER A 113 6.25 16.93 13.75
CA SER A 113 7.23 15.92 14.15
C SER A 113 6.86 14.54 13.63
N PRO A 114 6.88 14.34 12.30
CA PRO A 114 6.34 13.15 11.70
C PRO A 114 7.18 11.90 11.98
N LYS A 115 6.54 10.73 11.82
CA LYS A 115 7.16 9.42 11.93
C LYS A 115 6.99 8.65 10.63
N THR A 116 8.05 8.03 10.16
CA THR A 116 8.03 7.08 9.04
C THR A 116 9.00 5.95 9.31
N VAL A 117 8.54 4.72 9.16
CA VAL A 117 9.38 3.53 9.35
C VAL A 117 9.20 2.58 8.17
N TYR A 118 10.33 2.17 7.58
CA TYR A 118 10.40 1.11 6.58
C TYR A 118 10.94 -0.17 7.23
N ILE A 119 10.21 -1.27 7.11
CA ILE A 119 10.55 -2.55 7.75
C ILE A 119 10.55 -3.64 6.68
N HIS A 120 11.64 -4.42 6.58
CA HIS A 120 11.81 -5.49 5.59
C HIS A 120 11.55 -5.02 4.15
N THR A 121 12.00 -3.80 3.82
CA THR A 121 11.74 -3.21 2.51
C THR A 121 12.79 -3.63 1.50
N THR A 122 12.37 -4.10 0.32
CA THR A 122 13.26 -4.40 -0.80
C THR A 122 13.43 -3.17 -1.69
N MET A 123 14.67 -2.78 -1.95
CA MET A 123 15.01 -1.63 -2.79
C MET A 123 15.59 -2.13 -4.11
N ASN A 124 14.72 -2.23 -5.14
CA ASN A 124 15.10 -2.67 -6.50
C ASN A 124 15.91 -1.61 -7.25
N ILE A 125 15.83 -0.37 -6.81
CA ILE A 125 16.64 0.74 -7.31
C ILE A 125 17.48 1.34 -6.20
N PRO A 126 18.63 1.94 -6.51
CA PRO A 126 19.48 2.57 -5.51
C PRO A 126 18.81 3.77 -4.84
N ILE A 127 18.84 3.78 -3.53
CA ILE A 127 18.44 4.93 -2.71
C ILE A 127 19.67 5.79 -2.44
N SER A 128 19.50 7.11 -2.40
CA SER A 128 20.56 8.04 -1.98
C SER A 128 21.17 7.59 -0.65
N PRO A 129 22.50 7.68 -0.46
CA PRO A 129 23.13 7.23 0.79
C PRO A 129 22.49 7.83 2.05
N GLU A 130 22.12 9.11 2.01
CA GLU A 130 21.44 9.80 3.10
C GLU A 130 20.01 9.28 3.35
N GLY A 131 19.38 8.65 2.37
CA GLY A 131 18.02 8.10 2.43
C GLY A 131 16.92 9.14 2.60
N TRP A 132 17.14 10.16 3.40
CA TRP A 132 16.18 11.19 3.81
C TRP A 132 16.60 12.59 3.38
N ALA A 133 15.67 13.54 3.33
CA ALA A 133 15.94 14.94 3.02
C ALA A 133 15.36 15.88 4.09
N ASN A 134 15.84 17.13 4.11
CA ASN A 134 15.21 18.22 4.86
C ASN A 134 13.99 18.75 4.12
N MET A 135 13.00 19.23 4.88
CA MET A 135 11.88 20.01 4.36
C MET A 135 11.40 21.09 5.35
N GLY A 136 12.19 21.36 6.37
CA GLY A 136 11.91 22.42 7.35
C GLY A 136 11.08 21.96 8.55
N ALA A 137 11.12 20.68 8.88
CA ALA A 137 10.62 20.10 10.11
C ALA A 137 11.63 19.07 10.65
N ILE A 138 11.52 18.73 11.92
CA ILE A 138 12.37 17.73 12.57
C ILE A 138 11.50 16.49 12.83
N PRO A 139 11.76 15.36 12.19
CA PRO A 139 10.95 14.17 12.39
C PRO A 139 11.19 13.57 13.78
N ALA A 140 10.14 13.08 14.41
CA ALA A 140 10.26 12.31 15.65
C ALA A 140 10.91 10.93 15.37
N LEU A 141 10.65 10.34 14.19
CA LEU A 141 11.29 9.08 13.78
C LEU A 141 11.25 8.93 12.26
N PHE A 142 12.43 8.92 11.63
CA PHE A 142 12.59 8.52 10.23
C PHE A 142 13.61 7.40 10.16
N ALA A 143 13.13 6.15 10.11
CA ALA A 143 13.99 4.99 10.32
C ALA A 143 13.68 3.81 9.40
N GLU A 144 14.63 2.89 9.36
CA GLU A 144 14.56 1.63 8.64
C GLU A 144 14.91 0.46 9.56
N TYR A 145 14.42 -0.72 9.20
CA TYR A 145 14.83 -2.00 9.78
C TYR A 145 14.87 -3.07 8.70
N ASP A 146 16.00 -3.78 8.60
CA ASP A 146 16.23 -4.89 7.65
C ASP A 146 15.82 -4.53 6.21
N SER A 147 16.22 -3.34 5.75
CA SER A 147 16.12 -2.94 4.34
C SER A 147 17.13 -3.71 3.50
N ARG A 148 16.72 -4.20 2.33
CA ARG A 148 17.52 -5.08 1.46
C ARG A 148 17.59 -4.54 0.04
N ASP A 149 18.67 -4.87 -0.67
CA ASP A 149 18.78 -4.64 -2.10
C ASP A 149 17.99 -5.69 -2.92
N ALA A 150 17.97 -5.52 -4.25
CA ALA A 150 17.32 -6.46 -5.17
C ALA A 150 17.90 -7.89 -5.14
N ALA A 151 19.12 -8.06 -4.66
CA ALA A 151 19.77 -9.37 -4.50
C ALA A 151 19.48 -10.00 -3.12
N GLY A 152 18.76 -9.27 -2.24
CA GLY A 152 18.42 -9.72 -0.88
C GLY A 152 19.50 -9.43 0.17
N ASN A 153 20.56 -8.70 -0.16
CA ASN A 153 21.59 -8.32 0.81
C ASN A 153 21.07 -7.19 1.71
N VAL A 154 21.36 -7.27 3.00
CA VAL A 154 21.02 -6.21 3.96
C VAL A 154 21.82 -4.95 3.64
N LEU A 155 21.14 -3.82 3.56
CA LEU A 155 21.76 -2.52 3.26
C LEU A 155 22.53 -1.97 4.47
N GLN A 156 23.67 -1.33 4.19
CA GLN A 156 24.39 -0.54 5.19
C GLN A 156 23.69 0.83 5.32
N LEU A 157 23.29 1.20 6.53
CA LEU A 157 22.50 2.39 6.82
C LEU A 157 23.26 3.48 7.59
N ASP A 158 24.56 3.33 7.73
CA ASP A 158 25.46 4.23 8.48
C ASP A 158 25.55 5.64 7.89
N GLN A 159 25.27 5.80 6.59
CA GLN A 159 25.23 7.09 5.90
C GLN A 159 23.86 7.75 5.89
N ARG A 160 22.85 7.13 6.52
CA ARG A 160 21.50 7.70 6.58
C ARG A 160 21.50 9.00 7.38
N LYS A 161 20.74 9.97 6.87
CA LYS A 161 20.59 11.27 7.51
C LYS A 161 19.94 11.14 8.90
N THR A 162 20.58 11.72 9.90
CA THR A 162 20.10 11.76 11.28
C THR A 162 19.89 13.19 11.80
N GLU A 163 20.46 14.18 11.13
CA GLU A 163 20.37 15.59 11.52
C GLU A 163 19.37 16.34 10.62
N TYR A 164 18.51 17.12 11.22
CA TYR A 164 17.45 17.88 10.54
C TYR A 164 17.44 19.32 10.99
N GLU A 165 16.94 20.18 10.12
CA GLU A 165 16.83 21.62 10.36
C GLU A 165 15.42 22.11 10.04
N GLY A 166 14.85 22.91 10.94
CA GLY A 166 13.55 23.56 10.79
C GLY A 166 13.58 24.68 9.76
N ARG A 167 12.57 25.56 9.80
CA ARG A 167 12.47 26.73 8.91
C ARG A 167 12.79 28.02 9.65
N GLY A 168 13.27 29.02 8.92
CA GLY A 168 13.51 30.37 9.40
C GLY A 168 14.99 30.70 9.65
N GLU A 169 15.26 31.96 9.98
CA GLU A 169 16.61 32.51 10.14
C GLU A 169 17.38 31.87 11.31
N ASN A 170 16.68 31.50 12.37
CA ASN A 170 17.21 30.76 13.53
C ASN A 170 16.57 29.36 13.60
N ALA A 171 16.59 28.65 12.48
CA ALA A 171 15.94 27.35 12.37
C ALA A 171 16.37 26.40 13.48
N PRO A 172 15.44 25.77 14.20
CA PRO A 172 15.77 24.77 15.19
C PRO A 172 16.47 23.58 14.51
N LYS A 173 17.49 23.04 15.18
CA LYS A 173 18.17 21.81 14.74
C LYS A 173 17.78 20.67 15.66
N GLY A 174 17.70 19.47 15.11
CA GLY A 174 17.36 18.28 15.86
C GLY A 174 17.79 17.02 15.14
N THR A 175 17.61 15.91 15.82
CA THR A 175 18.03 14.60 15.31
C THR A 175 16.88 13.61 15.27
N SER A 176 16.97 12.64 14.36
CA SER A 176 16.12 11.47 14.33
C SER A 176 16.98 10.23 14.09
N ARG A 177 16.62 9.11 14.71
CA ARG A 177 17.32 7.85 14.45
C ARG A 177 16.99 7.37 13.03
N ALA A 178 18.00 6.84 12.34
CA ALA A 178 17.83 6.26 11.02
C ALA A 178 17.57 4.74 11.05
N VAL A 179 17.78 4.11 12.20
CA VAL A 179 17.60 2.66 12.38
C VAL A 179 16.84 2.41 13.69
N ILE A 180 15.95 1.42 13.68
CA ILE A 180 15.30 0.88 14.87
C ILE A 180 15.81 -0.54 15.17
N THR A 181 15.62 -1.00 16.41
CA THR A 181 16.01 -2.36 16.80
C THR A 181 15.00 -3.41 16.35
N ALA A 182 15.37 -4.68 16.43
CA ALA A 182 14.47 -5.81 16.14
C ALA A 182 13.24 -5.81 17.07
N GLU A 183 13.45 -5.50 18.36
CA GLU A 183 12.37 -5.41 19.34
C GLU A 183 11.41 -4.27 19.03
N GLU A 184 11.92 -3.13 18.63
CA GLU A 184 11.08 -2.01 18.16
C GLU A 184 10.32 -2.39 16.90
N ALA A 185 10.99 -2.96 15.88
CA ALA A 185 10.37 -3.38 14.63
C ALA A 185 9.25 -4.41 14.85
N ALA A 186 9.40 -5.30 15.84
CA ALA A 186 8.39 -6.27 16.22
C ALA A 186 7.10 -5.64 16.78
N THR A 187 7.12 -4.37 17.22
CA THR A 187 5.92 -3.67 17.69
C THR A 187 5.05 -3.09 16.58
N TYR A 188 5.60 -2.88 15.39
CA TYR A 188 4.89 -2.30 14.24
C TYR A 188 4.09 -3.36 13.49
N THR A 189 3.12 -3.99 14.16
CA THR A 189 2.27 -5.04 13.60
C THR A 189 0.90 -4.52 13.21
N TYR A 190 0.22 -5.28 12.36
CA TYR A 190 -1.18 -5.00 12.02
C TYR A 190 -2.05 -4.89 13.28
N GLU A 191 -1.89 -5.83 14.20
CA GLU A 191 -2.66 -5.95 15.42
C GLU A 191 -2.49 -4.75 16.35
N ASN A 192 -1.32 -4.12 16.32
CA ASN A 192 -1.03 -2.93 17.13
C ASN A 192 -1.48 -1.62 16.45
N ILE A 193 -1.47 -1.56 15.12
CA ILE A 193 -1.67 -0.30 14.37
C ILE A 193 -3.12 -0.11 13.95
N ILE A 194 -3.79 -1.17 13.46
CA ILE A 194 -5.04 -1.04 12.71
C ILE A 194 -6.31 -1.21 13.55
N PRO A 195 -6.48 -2.23 14.42
CA PRO A 195 -7.77 -2.48 15.07
C PRO A 195 -8.29 -1.34 15.94
N GLY A 196 -7.40 -0.67 16.69
CA GLY A 196 -7.81 0.35 17.65
C GLY A 196 -8.76 -0.20 18.74
N THR A 197 -9.47 0.68 19.42
CA THR A 197 -10.46 0.30 20.45
C THR A 197 -11.76 -0.24 19.86
N ASP A 198 -12.06 0.10 18.63
CA ASP A 198 -13.26 -0.32 17.89
C ASP A 198 -13.09 -1.65 17.14
N GLN A 199 -11.91 -2.28 17.26
CA GLN A 199 -11.58 -3.56 16.65
C GLN A 199 -11.78 -3.59 15.13
N TRP A 200 -11.55 -2.47 14.44
CA TRP A 200 -11.66 -2.41 12.99
C TRP A 200 -10.71 -3.41 12.32
N ASN A 201 -11.26 -4.29 11.50
CA ASN A 201 -10.50 -5.36 10.85
C ASN A 201 -10.72 -5.38 9.33
N PRO A 202 -10.02 -4.55 8.55
CA PRO A 202 -10.13 -4.55 7.09
C PRO A 202 -9.63 -5.84 6.42
N ARG A 203 -8.76 -6.65 7.06
CA ARG A 203 -8.32 -7.93 6.50
C ARG A 203 -9.47 -8.89 6.26
N VAL A 204 -10.41 -8.98 7.20
CA VAL A 204 -11.61 -9.81 7.03
C VAL A 204 -12.47 -9.31 5.87
N MET A 205 -12.55 -7.98 5.69
CA MET A 205 -13.30 -7.40 4.57
C MET A 205 -12.66 -7.73 3.22
N MET A 206 -11.34 -7.90 3.18
CA MET A 206 -10.56 -8.18 1.96
C MET A 206 -10.39 -9.69 1.69
N GLU A 207 -10.87 -10.55 2.58
CA GLU A 207 -10.70 -11.99 2.46
C GLU A 207 -11.33 -12.53 1.17
N LYS A 208 -10.53 -13.27 0.41
CA LYS A 208 -10.98 -13.90 -0.82
C LYS A 208 -11.55 -15.28 -0.52
N LEU A 209 -12.83 -15.46 -0.75
CA LEU A 209 -13.45 -16.78 -0.70
C LEU A 209 -12.82 -17.73 -1.74
N PRO A 210 -12.81 -19.04 -1.48
CA PRO A 210 -12.31 -20.01 -2.44
C PRO A 210 -13.11 -19.99 -3.75
N ALA A 211 -12.48 -20.48 -4.82
CA ALA A 211 -13.15 -20.62 -6.10
C ALA A 211 -14.33 -21.63 -6.00
N PRO A 212 -15.49 -21.35 -6.60
CA PRO A 212 -16.57 -22.31 -6.65
C PRO A 212 -16.15 -23.61 -7.35
N GLU A 213 -16.42 -24.75 -6.72
CA GLU A 213 -16.14 -26.07 -7.31
C GLU A 213 -17.28 -26.54 -8.22
N GLY A 214 -16.99 -27.55 -9.05
CA GLY A 214 -17.99 -28.24 -9.86
C GLY A 214 -18.62 -27.35 -10.93
N LEU A 215 -17.90 -26.34 -11.42
CA LEU A 215 -18.35 -25.47 -12.49
C LEU A 215 -18.59 -26.29 -13.75
N LYS A 216 -19.83 -26.27 -14.25
CA LYS A 216 -20.25 -26.98 -15.47
C LYS A 216 -21.28 -26.18 -16.23
N ARG A 217 -21.35 -26.42 -17.54
CA ARG A 217 -22.34 -25.80 -18.42
C ARG A 217 -23.23 -26.87 -19.07
N LYS A 218 -24.52 -26.61 -19.07
CA LYS A 218 -25.54 -27.39 -19.80
C LYS A 218 -26.39 -26.43 -20.65
N GLY A 219 -26.12 -26.41 -21.93
CA GLY A 219 -26.74 -25.44 -22.81
C GLY A 219 -26.43 -23.99 -22.39
N ARG A 220 -27.47 -23.26 -22.01
CA ARG A 220 -27.35 -21.89 -21.48
C ARG A 220 -27.21 -21.82 -19.96
N GLN A 221 -27.37 -22.91 -19.25
CA GLN A 221 -27.27 -22.93 -17.81
C GLN A 221 -25.85 -23.22 -17.37
N LEU A 222 -25.29 -22.33 -16.55
CA LEU A 222 -24.03 -22.50 -15.85
C LEU A 222 -24.33 -22.84 -14.39
N GLU A 223 -23.73 -23.89 -13.85
CA GLU A 223 -23.95 -24.40 -12.48
C GLU A 223 -22.61 -24.60 -11.77
N TRP A 224 -22.64 -24.48 -10.43
CA TRP A 224 -21.48 -24.69 -9.55
C TRP A 224 -21.93 -25.13 -8.15
N LYS A 225 -20.99 -25.56 -7.30
CA LYS A 225 -21.26 -25.86 -5.89
C LYS A 225 -21.23 -24.59 -5.05
N SER A 226 -21.98 -24.58 -3.96
CA SER A 226 -21.98 -23.48 -2.98
C SER A 226 -20.58 -23.29 -2.35
N VAL A 227 -20.24 -22.05 -2.09
CA VAL A 227 -19.04 -21.65 -1.33
C VAL A 227 -19.51 -21.19 0.05
N LYS A 228 -18.86 -21.68 1.10
CA LYS A 228 -19.15 -21.26 2.48
C LYS A 228 -18.95 -19.74 2.60
N ASP A 229 -19.83 -19.06 3.32
CA ASP A 229 -19.81 -17.62 3.57
C ASP A 229 -20.00 -16.73 2.33
N ALA A 230 -20.36 -17.31 1.17
CA ALA A 230 -20.74 -16.56 0.00
C ALA A 230 -22.14 -15.97 0.14
N THR A 231 -22.28 -14.67 -0.13
CA THR A 231 -23.57 -13.96 -0.20
C THR A 231 -24.13 -13.89 -1.62
N GLY A 232 -23.31 -14.22 -2.61
CA GLY A 232 -23.67 -14.26 -4.02
C GLY A 232 -22.50 -14.66 -4.91
N TYR A 233 -22.74 -14.64 -6.21
CA TYR A 233 -21.76 -15.02 -7.23
C TYR A 233 -21.80 -14.05 -8.40
N ILE A 234 -20.63 -13.77 -8.96
CA ILE A 234 -20.49 -13.00 -10.20
C ILE A 234 -19.91 -13.92 -11.27
N VAL A 235 -20.55 -13.89 -12.44
CA VAL A 235 -20.13 -14.63 -13.63
C VAL A 235 -19.53 -13.68 -14.65
N PHE A 236 -18.35 -14.03 -15.13
CA PHE A 236 -17.61 -13.28 -16.13
C PHE A 236 -17.48 -14.07 -17.43
N SER A 237 -17.38 -13.35 -18.53
CA SER A 237 -16.89 -13.83 -19.82
C SER A 237 -15.66 -13.01 -20.19
N GLY A 238 -14.45 -13.58 -19.97
CA GLY A 238 -13.23 -12.79 -19.93
C GLY A 238 -13.29 -11.76 -18.80
N ASP A 239 -13.15 -10.48 -19.11
CA ASP A 239 -13.21 -9.38 -18.15
C ASP A 239 -14.61 -8.75 -18.00
N ARG A 240 -15.58 -9.22 -18.82
CA ARG A 240 -16.95 -8.68 -18.80
C ARG A 240 -17.83 -9.45 -17.83
N VAL A 241 -18.53 -8.74 -16.95
CA VAL A 241 -19.61 -9.32 -16.14
C VAL A 241 -20.79 -9.69 -17.05
N VAL A 242 -21.21 -10.94 -17.01
CA VAL A 242 -22.36 -11.46 -17.76
C VAL A 242 -23.57 -11.73 -16.90
N GLY A 243 -23.41 -11.77 -15.58
CA GLY A 243 -24.52 -11.87 -14.64
C GLY A 243 -24.08 -12.02 -13.19
N MET A 244 -25.04 -11.82 -12.30
CA MET A 244 -24.89 -11.98 -10.86
C MET A 244 -26.07 -12.79 -10.33
N THR A 245 -25.84 -13.64 -9.32
CA THR A 245 -26.88 -14.46 -8.71
C THR A 245 -26.56 -14.77 -7.25
N ARG A 246 -27.59 -15.02 -6.45
CA ARG A 246 -27.44 -15.59 -5.10
C ARG A 246 -27.52 -17.12 -5.09
N GLY A 247 -27.99 -17.71 -6.18
CA GLY A 247 -28.07 -19.14 -6.36
C GLY A 247 -26.78 -19.73 -6.91
N MET A 248 -26.71 -21.02 -7.03
CA MET A 248 -25.57 -21.79 -7.57
C MET A 248 -25.70 -22.04 -9.07
N TYR A 249 -26.44 -21.21 -9.78
CA TYR A 249 -26.61 -21.27 -11.24
C TYR A 249 -26.86 -19.88 -11.82
N LEU A 250 -26.57 -19.75 -13.13
CA LEU A 250 -26.91 -18.57 -13.94
C LEU A 250 -27.34 -19.02 -15.34
N THR A 251 -28.42 -18.46 -15.87
CA THR A 251 -28.77 -18.58 -17.28
C THR A 251 -27.95 -17.59 -18.09
N LEU A 252 -27.10 -18.10 -18.99
CA LEU A 252 -26.24 -17.29 -19.83
C LEU A 252 -27.04 -16.48 -20.87
N PRO A 253 -26.57 -15.30 -21.26
CA PRO A 253 -27.18 -14.49 -22.30
C PRO A 253 -27.15 -15.19 -23.67
N GLU A 254 -27.94 -14.69 -24.63
CA GLU A 254 -28.05 -15.28 -25.98
C GLU A 254 -26.85 -14.94 -26.89
N TYR A 255 -26.11 -13.89 -26.54
CA TYR A 255 -24.91 -13.55 -27.29
C TYR A 255 -23.72 -14.48 -26.94
N PRO A 256 -22.74 -14.62 -27.85
CA PRO A 256 -21.58 -15.46 -27.60
C PRO A 256 -20.84 -15.08 -26.32
N VAL A 257 -20.52 -16.08 -25.49
CA VAL A 257 -19.67 -15.93 -24.32
C VAL A 257 -18.37 -16.72 -24.52
N MET A 258 -17.27 -16.10 -24.16
CA MET A 258 -15.94 -16.71 -24.27
C MET A 258 -15.59 -17.48 -22.97
N ILE A 259 -14.39 -17.32 -22.45
CA ILE A 259 -13.94 -17.97 -21.23
C ILE A 259 -14.86 -17.58 -20.06
N LEU A 260 -15.63 -18.56 -19.57
CA LEU A 260 -16.55 -18.36 -18.46
C LEU A 260 -15.79 -18.54 -17.14
N GLN A 261 -16.02 -17.61 -16.24
CA GLN A 261 -15.42 -17.60 -14.90
C GLN A 261 -16.52 -17.26 -13.87
N VAL A 262 -16.44 -17.90 -12.71
CA VAL A 262 -17.34 -17.63 -11.59
C VAL A 262 -16.53 -17.35 -10.34
N CYS A 263 -16.85 -16.29 -9.61
CA CYS A 263 -16.33 -16.06 -8.27
C CYS A 263 -17.46 -15.87 -7.25
N ALA A 264 -17.20 -16.31 -6.04
CA ALA A 264 -18.05 -16.04 -4.90
C ALA A 264 -17.81 -14.61 -4.39
N VAL A 265 -18.82 -14.02 -3.77
CA VAL A 265 -18.75 -12.69 -3.16
C VAL A 265 -19.02 -12.83 -1.67
N ASN A 266 -18.15 -12.27 -0.81
CA ASN A 266 -18.36 -12.29 0.64
C ASN A 266 -19.37 -11.22 1.09
N GLN A 267 -19.69 -11.19 2.38
CA GLN A 267 -20.65 -10.24 2.96
C GLN A 267 -20.27 -8.77 2.82
N TYR A 268 -19.01 -8.47 2.52
CA TYR A 268 -18.49 -7.11 2.33
C TYR A 268 -18.40 -6.72 0.85
N GLY A 269 -18.80 -7.61 -0.07
CA GLY A 269 -18.74 -7.38 -1.51
C GLY A 269 -17.38 -7.72 -2.16
N SER A 270 -16.44 -8.27 -1.41
CA SER A 270 -15.14 -8.65 -1.96
C SER A 270 -15.24 -9.90 -2.82
N LEU A 271 -14.57 -9.85 -3.99
CA LEU A 271 -14.55 -10.95 -4.94
C LEU A 271 -13.58 -12.03 -4.49
N GLY A 272 -14.06 -13.26 -4.44
CA GLY A 272 -13.27 -14.46 -4.19
C GLY A 272 -12.42 -14.89 -5.40
N ASN A 273 -11.77 -16.04 -5.26
CA ASN A 273 -11.03 -16.66 -6.34
C ASN A 273 -11.96 -17.11 -7.48
N LYS A 274 -11.48 -17.04 -8.71
CA LYS A 274 -12.26 -17.40 -9.90
C LYS A 274 -12.16 -18.90 -10.20
N ALA A 275 -13.28 -19.59 -10.32
CA ALA A 275 -13.35 -20.85 -11.04
C ALA A 275 -13.44 -20.58 -12.53
N ILE A 276 -12.69 -21.33 -13.34
CA ILE A 276 -12.66 -21.20 -14.80
C ILE A 276 -13.26 -22.46 -15.39
N LEU A 277 -14.23 -22.31 -16.30
CA LEU A 277 -14.81 -23.46 -17.02
C LEU A 277 -13.74 -23.96 -18.00
N SER A 278 -13.21 -25.16 -17.72
CA SER A 278 -12.37 -25.89 -18.68
C SER A 278 -13.22 -26.32 -19.87
N ARG A 279 -12.65 -26.20 -21.07
CA ARG A 279 -13.28 -26.63 -22.33
C ARG A 279 -13.49 -28.14 -22.36
#